data_c95e33b772dac8938e26b61df155a94c
#
_entry.id   c95e33b772dac8938e26b61df155a94c
#
_cell.length_a   1.000
_cell.length_b   1.000
_cell.length_c   1.000
_cell.angle_alpha   90.00
_cell.angle_beta   90.00
_cell.angle_gamma   90.00
#
_symmetry.space_group_name_H-M   'P 1'
#
loop_
_entity.id
_entity.type
_entity.pdbx_description
1 polymer ?
#
loop_
_entity_poly.entity_id
_entity_poly.type
_entity_poly.pdbx_seq_one_letter_code
_entity_poly.pdbx_strand_id
1 'polypeptide(L)'
;LKLAFNGATTIKAGLAEDIVCARLAGFEMIEIWKNKLLSTLKTGGVEVVKQLLEQNQLKPLTINSIEQATFSENRQEKLRECEELCRIARELNVEAIVIVPGFLKERLDERTIVRESVSVLKEMSNIAKQFGLRLGFEFLGFSDCSVNKMTLAWEIVRRVNEDNVGLILDTCHFFSGGSRLEELEKIDPRKIIVVHVNDLPKLENVADSDRVMPGDGILPLRDFFRMLKNIGYDGPISVELFNENYWNKPVCETTKIAFEKLKACVH
;
A
#
# COMPACT_ATOMS: atom_id res chain seq x y z
N LEU A 1 -14.55 0.34 9.14
CA LEU A 1 -13.18 0.09 8.67
C LEU A 1 -12.82 -1.38 8.87
N LYS A 2 -12.14 -2.00 7.91
CA LYS A 2 -11.69 -3.40 7.96
C LYS A 2 -10.18 -3.43 8.24
N LEU A 3 -9.75 -4.25 9.20
CA LEU A 3 -8.35 -4.28 9.62
C LEU A 3 -7.55 -5.26 8.76
N ALA A 4 -6.46 -4.78 8.18
CA ALA A 4 -5.52 -5.55 7.36
C ALA A 4 -4.10 -5.48 7.93
N PHE A 5 -3.29 -6.46 7.58
CA PHE A 5 -1.87 -6.54 7.90
C PHE A 5 -1.04 -6.49 6.62
N ASN A 6 0.00 -5.66 6.58
CA ASN A 6 0.92 -5.61 5.45
C ASN A 6 2.20 -6.39 5.76
N GLY A 7 2.57 -7.31 4.87
CA GLY A 7 3.74 -8.17 5.02
C GLY A 7 5.09 -7.44 5.06
N ALA A 8 5.16 -6.15 4.71
CA ALA A 8 6.35 -5.31 4.91
C ALA A 8 6.69 -5.14 6.39
N THR A 9 5.69 -5.17 7.29
CA THR A 9 5.84 -5.02 8.74
C THR A 9 6.69 -6.14 9.37
N THR A 10 6.80 -7.26 8.69
CA THR A 10 7.58 -8.44 9.09
C THR A 10 8.50 -8.92 7.96
N ILE A 11 9.19 -8.04 7.28
CA ILE A 11 9.84 -8.28 5.98
C ILE A 11 10.80 -9.48 5.96
N LYS A 12 11.41 -9.82 7.11
CA LYS A 12 12.33 -10.94 7.26
C LYS A 12 11.63 -12.31 7.38
N ALA A 13 10.31 -12.33 7.61
CA ALA A 13 9.51 -13.54 7.73
C ALA A 13 9.08 -14.10 6.37
N GLY A 14 8.67 -15.36 6.35
CA GLY A 14 8.03 -15.98 5.20
C GLY A 14 6.54 -15.63 5.08
N LEU A 15 5.98 -15.74 3.86
CA LEU A 15 4.57 -15.45 3.63
C LEU A 15 3.63 -16.35 4.46
N ALA A 16 3.97 -17.63 4.63
CA ALA A 16 3.17 -18.56 5.42
C ALA A 16 3.06 -18.13 6.89
N GLU A 17 4.17 -17.63 7.46
CA GLU A 17 4.20 -17.16 8.84
C GLU A 17 3.39 -15.86 9.00
N ASP A 18 3.48 -14.94 8.05
CA ASP A 18 2.65 -13.73 8.02
C ASP A 18 1.16 -14.07 8.04
N ILE A 19 0.72 -14.99 7.16
CA ILE A 19 -0.69 -15.41 7.05
C ILE A 19 -1.20 -15.99 8.37
N VAL A 20 -0.45 -16.92 8.95
CA VAL A 20 -0.83 -17.57 10.22
C VAL A 20 -0.87 -16.57 11.37
N CYS A 21 0.20 -15.76 11.54
CA CYS A 21 0.29 -14.83 12.66
C CYS A 21 -0.69 -13.65 12.52
N ALA A 22 -0.95 -13.15 11.32
CA ALA A 22 -1.96 -12.11 11.10
C ALA A 22 -3.36 -12.62 11.46
N ARG A 23 -3.70 -13.86 11.08
CA ARG A 23 -4.99 -14.45 11.46
C ARG A 23 -5.12 -14.65 12.97
N LEU A 24 -4.08 -15.18 13.61
CA LEU A 24 -4.05 -15.38 15.07
C LEU A 24 -4.18 -14.05 15.84
N ALA A 25 -3.63 -12.96 15.30
CA ALA A 25 -3.76 -11.62 15.87
C ALA A 25 -5.19 -11.06 15.77
N GLY A 26 -6.00 -11.53 14.81
CA GLY A 26 -7.37 -11.08 14.57
C GLY A 26 -7.58 -10.28 13.30
N PHE A 27 -6.59 -10.14 12.44
CA PHE A 27 -6.77 -9.52 11.12
C PHE A 27 -7.69 -10.38 10.23
N GLU A 28 -8.47 -9.70 9.39
CA GLU A 28 -9.36 -10.33 8.41
C GLU A 28 -8.77 -10.32 7.01
N MET A 29 -7.83 -9.41 6.76
CA MET A 29 -7.22 -9.15 5.45
C MET A 29 -5.70 -9.06 5.55
N ILE A 30 -5.03 -9.37 4.44
CA ILE A 30 -3.57 -9.26 4.31
C ILE A 30 -3.19 -8.59 2.99
N GLU A 31 -2.22 -7.69 3.05
CA GLU A 31 -1.48 -7.24 1.89
C GLU A 31 -0.21 -8.09 1.76
N ILE A 32 -0.06 -8.70 0.60
CA ILE A 32 1.02 -9.65 0.34
C ILE A 32 2.25 -8.89 -0.16
N TRP A 33 3.35 -8.96 0.61
CA TRP A 33 4.62 -8.42 0.15
C TRP A 33 5.15 -9.21 -1.06
N LYS A 34 5.35 -8.54 -2.18
CA LYS A 34 5.69 -9.14 -3.48
C LYS A 34 6.84 -10.14 -3.41
N ASN A 35 7.94 -9.77 -2.75
CA ASN A 35 9.13 -10.62 -2.71
C ASN A 35 8.90 -11.93 -1.93
N LYS A 36 8.09 -11.91 -0.86
CA LYS A 36 7.68 -13.11 -0.13
C LYS A 36 6.78 -14.00 -0.98
N LEU A 37 5.86 -13.38 -1.73
CA LEU A 37 5.01 -14.11 -2.67
C LEU A 37 5.84 -14.83 -3.73
N LEU A 38 6.69 -14.10 -4.44
CA LEU A 38 7.52 -14.67 -5.50
C LEU A 38 8.47 -15.76 -4.98
N SER A 39 8.99 -15.61 -3.77
CA SER A 39 9.80 -16.64 -3.11
C SER A 39 8.98 -17.90 -2.83
N THR A 40 7.77 -17.76 -2.30
CA THR A 40 6.87 -18.90 -2.01
C THR A 40 6.43 -19.60 -3.28
N LEU A 41 6.13 -18.83 -4.35
CA LEU A 41 5.74 -19.40 -5.65
C LEU A 41 6.83 -20.26 -6.28
N LYS A 42 8.10 -19.91 -6.10
CA LYS A 42 9.24 -20.70 -6.61
C LYS A 42 9.34 -22.10 -6.00
N THR A 43 8.89 -22.27 -4.76
CA THR A 43 9.01 -23.52 -4.00
C THR A 43 7.73 -24.33 -3.97
N GLY A 44 6.57 -23.70 -3.93
CA GLY A 44 5.28 -24.35 -3.70
C GLY A 44 4.20 -24.07 -4.74
N GLY A 45 4.46 -23.11 -5.64
CA GLY A 45 3.45 -22.69 -6.61
C GLY A 45 2.29 -21.90 -6.01
N VAL A 46 1.38 -21.49 -6.87
CA VAL A 46 0.21 -20.66 -6.49
C VAL A 46 -0.77 -21.40 -5.57
N GLU A 47 -0.91 -22.70 -5.75
CA GLU A 47 -1.84 -23.52 -4.98
C GLU A 47 -1.50 -23.57 -3.48
N VAL A 48 -0.21 -23.59 -3.14
CA VAL A 48 0.23 -23.52 -1.73
C VAL A 48 -0.20 -22.21 -1.07
N VAL A 49 -0.03 -21.09 -1.76
CA VAL A 49 -0.45 -19.77 -1.23
C VAL A 49 -1.97 -19.72 -1.06
N LYS A 50 -2.70 -20.22 -2.04
CA LYS A 50 -4.16 -20.26 -2.01
C LYS A 50 -4.68 -21.10 -0.83
N GLN A 51 -4.14 -22.30 -0.64
CA GLN A 51 -4.49 -23.15 0.50
C GLN A 51 -4.18 -22.51 1.84
N LEU A 52 -3.03 -21.83 1.97
CA LEU A 52 -2.68 -21.09 3.20
C LEU A 52 -3.69 -19.99 3.52
N LEU A 53 -4.09 -19.20 2.53
CA LEU A 53 -5.09 -18.14 2.70
C LEU A 53 -6.47 -18.71 3.07
N GLU A 54 -6.92 -19.76 2.39
CA GLU A 54 -8.21 -20.41 2.62
C GLU A 54 -8.28 -21.08 4.01
N GLN A 55 -7.26 -21.85 4.40
CA GLN A 55 -7.18 -22.52 5.69
C GLN A 55 -7.20 -21.53 6.86
N ASN A 56 -6.57 -20.37 6.68
CA ASN A 56 -6.55 -19.32 7.69
C ASN A 56 -7.73 -18.34 7.56
N GLN A 57 -8.60 -18.48 6.55
CA GLN A 57 -9.72 -17.56 6.31
C GLN A 57 -9.27 -16.10 6.28
N LEU A 58 -8.10 -15.84 5.67
CA LEU A 58 -7.51 -14.52 5.55
C LEU A 58 -7.66 -14.03 4.12
N LYS A 59 -8.35 -12.90 3.93
CA LYS A 59 -8.63 -12.37 2.60
C LYS A 59 -7.42 -11.62 2.05
N PRO A 60 -6.86 -12.00 0.89
CA PRO A 60 -5.79 -11.24 0.25
C PRO A 60 -6.36 -9.93 -0.32
N LEU A 61 -5.77 -8.81 0.07
CA LEU A 61 -6.22 -7.47 -0.32
C LEU A 61 -5.43 -6.94 -1.51
N THR A 62 -4.11 -6.84 -1.36
CA THR A 62 -3.22 -6.34 -2.41
C THR A 62 -1.96 -7.22 -2.55
N ILE A 63 -1.28 -7.06 -3.70
CA ILE A 63 0.16 -7.36 -3.83
C ILE A 63 0.91 -6.03 -3.78
N ASN A 64 1.77 -5.87 -2.79
CA ASN A 64 2.59 -4.69 -2.56
C ASN A 64 4.04 -5.01 -2.96
N SER A 65 4.61 -4.44 -3.98
CA SER A 65 4.18 -3.42 -4.95
C SER A 65 4.94 -3.53 -6.27
N ILE A 66 4.48 -2.81 -7.29
CA ILE A 66 5.31 -2.46 -8.45
C ILE A 66 5.99 -1.13 -8.16
N GLU A 67 7.24 -1.19 -7.79
CA GLU A 67 8.04 -0.02 -7.45
C GLU A 67 8.58 0.69 -8.69
N GLN A 68 8.80 2.02 -8.58
CA GLN A 68 9.37 2.83 -9.66
C GLN A 68 8.62 2.66 -10.99
N ALA A 69 7.30 2.61 -10.91
CA ALA A 69 6.44 2.37 -12.08
C ALA A 69 6.47 3.53 -13.08
N THR A 70 6.55 4.78 -12.57
CA THR A 70 6.68 5.99 -13.40
C THR A 70 8.15 6.40 -13.48
N PHE A 71 8.56 7.05 -14.56
CA PHE A 71 9.94 7.49 -14.80
C PHE A 71 10.96 6.34 -14.75
N SER A 72 10.53 5.12 -14.97
CA SER A 72 11.41 3.97 -15.08
C SER A 72 12.24 4.05 -16.36
N GLU A 73 13.53 3.70 -16.27
CA GLU A 73 14.39 3.55 -17.44
C GLU A 73 13.92 2.43 -18.38
N ASN A 74 13.16 1.45 -17.85
CA ASN A 74 12.57 0.35 -18.61
C ASN A 74 11.07 0.21 -18.39
N ARG A 75 10.29 1.09 -19.04
CA ARG A 75 8.83 1.08 -18.98
C ARG A 75 8.22 -0.27 -19.40
N GLN A 76 8.77 -0.90 -20.44
CA GLN A 76 8.26 -2.19 -20.93
C GLN A 76 8.43 -3.32 -19.91
N GLU A 77 9.48 -3.28 -19.12
CA GLU A 77 9.68 -4.23 -18.01
C GLU A 77 8.61 -4.05 -16.93
N LYS A 78 8.30 -2.79 -16.57
CA LYS A 78 7.24 -2.49 -15.60
C LYS A 78 5.86 -2.93 -16.08
N LEU A 79 5.57 -2.83 -17.37
CA LEU A 79 4.32 -3.33 -17.93
C LEU A 79 4.26 -4.87 -17.92
N ARG A 80 5.38 -5.56 -18.21
CA ARG A 80 5.45 -7.03 -18.08
C ARG A 80 5.32 -7.48 -16.63
N GLU A 81 5.97 -6.79 -15.70
CA GLU A 81 5.82 -7.04 -14.26
C GLU A 81 4.34 -6.88 -13.83
N CYS A 82 3.66 -5.85 -14.33
CA CYS A 82 2.25 -5.63 -14.07
C CYS A 82 1.40 -6.81 -14.59
N GLU A 83 1.62 -7.27 -15.81
CA GLU A 83 0.88 -8.40 -16.38
C GLU A 83 1.10 -9.70 -15.61
N GLU A 84 2.35 -10.00 -15.24
CA GLU A 84 2.70 -11.18 -14.44
C GLU A 84 2.02 -11.16 -13.07
N LEU A 85 2.11 -10.03 -12.35
CA LEU A 85 1.47 -9.87 -11.05
C LEU A 85 -0.06 -9.91 -11.15
N CYS A 86 -0.65 -9.35 -12.21
CA CYS A 86 -2.09 -9.43 -12.44
C CYS A 86 -2.55 -10.89 -12.64
N ARG A 87 -1.79 -11.71 -13.36
CA ARG A 87 -2.10 -13.13 -13.53
C ARG A 87 -2.09 -13.87 -12.20
N ILE A 88 -1.04 -13.67 -11.38
CA ILE A 88 -0.92 -14.28 -10.05
C ILE A 88 -2.05 -13.78 -9.13
N ALA A 89 -2.30 -12.47 -9.10
CA ALA A 89 -3.34 -11.86 -8.28
C ALA A 89 -4.74 -12.43 -8.59
N ARG A 90 -5.04 -12.64 -9.87
CA ARG A 90 -6.31 -13.27 -10.30
C ARG A 90 -6.48 -14.68 -9.75
N GLU A 91 -5.43 -15.50 -9.81
CA GLU A 91 -5.45 -16.88 -9.30
C GLU A 91 -5.64 -16.94 -7.78
N LEU A 92 -5.07 -15.96 -7.06
CA LEU A 92 -5.16 -15.83 -5.60
C LEU A 92 -6.38 -15.06 -5.11
N ASN A 93 -7.25 -14.55 -5.98
CA ASN A 93 -8.38 -13.67 -5.66
C ASN A 93 -7.94 -12.39 -4.91
N VAL A 94 -6.77 -11.86 -5.22
CA VAL A 94 -6.30 -10.54 -4.73
C VAL A 94 -7.13 -9.44 -5.39
N GLU A 95 -7.46 -8.37 -4.66
CA GLU A 95 -8.31 -7.29 -5.19
C GLU A 95 -7.57 -6.25 -6.02
N ALA A 96 -6.32 -5.94 -5.64
CA ALA A 96 -5.56 -4.87 -6.28
C ALA A 96 -4.04 -5.09 -6.24
N ILE A 97 -3.32 -4.32 -7.07
CA ILE A 97 -1.86 -4.21 -7.04
C ILE A 97 -1.50 -2.78 -6.68
N VAL A 98 -0.55 -2.63 -5.75
CA VAL A 98 0.01 -1.33 -5.37
C VAL A 98 1.02 -0.89 -6.41
N ILE A 99 0.89 0.34 -6.88
CA ILE A 99 1.77 0.98 -7.87
C ILE A 99 2.45 2.17 -7.22
N VAL A 100 3.78 2.14 -7.16
CA VAL A 100 4.59 3.18 -6.53
C VAL A 100 5.32 4.00 -7.62
N PRO A 101 5.28 5.35 -7.54
CA PRO A 101 5.97 6.20 -8.51
C PRO A 101 7.50 6.10 -8.42
N GLY A 102 8.17 6.58 -9.45
CA GLY A 102 9.63 6.60 -9.50
C GLY A 102 10.23 7.84 -8.82
N PHE A 103 11.51 7.76 -8.51
CA PHE A 103 12.32 8.86 -8.00
C PHE A 103 12.94 9.65 -9.15
N LEU A 104 13.13 10.96 -8.95
CA LEU A 104 13.69 11.87 -9.95
C LEU A 104 15.10 12.29 -9.55
N LYS A 105 16.06 12.19 -10.48
CA LYS A 105 17.41 12.73 -10.30
C LYS A 105 17.42 14.27 -10.33
N GLU A 106 16.51 14.85 -11.11
CA GLU A 106 16.32 16.30 -11.27
C GLU A 106 14.83 16.62 -11.16
N ARG A 107 14.52 17.77 -10.58
CA ARG A 107 13.13 18.20 -10.42
C ARG A 107 12.51 18.53 -11.78
N LEU A 108 11.42 17.87 -12.11
CA LEU A 108 10.60 18.16 -13.29
C LEU A 108 9.42 19.06 -12.93
N ASP A 109 8.88 19.74 -13.94
CA ASP A 109 7.63 20.47 -13.76
C ASP A 109 6.45 19.51 -13.54
N GLU A 110 5.47 19.99 -12.81
CA GLU A 110 4.32 19.19 -12.38
C GLU A 110 3.48 18.67 -13.56
N ARG A 111 3.40 19.43 -14.67
CA ARG A 111 2.67 19.02 -15.88
C ARG A 111 3.32 17.81 -16.53
N THR A 112 4.65 17.77 -16.56
CA THR A 112 5.43 16.63 -17.08
C THR A 112 5.24 15.40 -16.18
N ILE A 113 5.29 15.59 -14.85
CA ILE A 113 5.04 14.50 -13.88
C ILE A 113 3.64 13.91 -14.08
N VAL A 114 2.62 14.76 -14.14
CA VAL A 114 1.24 14.32 -14.35
C VAL A 114 1.08 13.58 -15.68
N ARG A 115 1.59 14.15 -16.77
CA ARG A 115 1.48 13.54 -18.11
C ARG A 115 2.09 12.14 -18.18
N GLU A 116 3.31 11.99 -17.65
CA GLU A 116 4.01 10.69 -17.65
C GLU A 116 3.30 9.69 -16.75
N SER A 117 2.94 10.08 -15.54
CA SER A 117 2.25 9.18 -14.61
C SER A 117 0.89 8.72 -15.15
N VAL A 118 0.11 9.63 -15.75
CA VAL A 118 -1.17 9.29 -16.38
C VAL A 118 -0.96 8.31 -17.54
N SER A 119 0.08 8.52 -18.36
CA SER A 119 0.38 7.63 -19.48
C SER A 119 0.67 6.20 -19.02
N VAL A 120 1.57 6.05 -18.03
CA VAL A 120 1.93 4.72 -17.49
C VAL A 120 0.74 4.04 -16.82
N LEU A 121 0.01 4.76 -15.96
CA LEU A 121 -1.14 4.20 -15.25
C LEU A 121 -2.27 3.77 -16.18
N LYS A 122 -2.48 4.45 -17.30
CA LYS A 122 -3.46 4.01 -18.31
C LYS A 122 -3.06 2.69 -18.97
N GLU A 123 -1.78 2.53 -19.31
CA GLU A 123 -1.31 1.26 -19.88
C GLU A 123 -1.44 0.12 -18.88
N MET A 124 -0.99 0.32 -17.62
CA MET A 124 -1.15 -0.66 -16.55
C MET A 124 -2.63 -0.96 -16.24
N SER A 125 -3.49 0.07 -16.25
CA SER A 125 -4.94 -0.10 -16.06
C SER A 125 -5.56 -1.00 -17.13
N ASN A 126 -5.17 -0.82 -18.38
CA ASN A 126 -5.66 -1.66 -19.48
C ASN A 126 -5.22 -3.13 -19.32
N ILE A 127 -4.01 -3.36 -18.81
CA ILE A 127 -3.56 -4.72 -18.46
C ILE A 127 -4.41 -5.28 -17.31
N ALA A 128 -4.50 -4.54 -16.19
CA ALA A 128 -5.20 -5.00 -15.00
C ALA A 128 -6.70 -5.30 -15.25
N LYS A 129 -7.36 -4.55 -16.11
CA LYS A 129 -8.76 -4.78 -16.52
C LYS A 129 -8.98 -6.17 -17.12
N GLN A 130 -8.01 -6.69 -17.88
CA GLN A 130 -8.12 -8.02 -18.50
C GLN A 130 -8.22 -9.14 -17.46
N PHE A 131 -7.72 -8.87 -16.24
CA PHE A 131 -7.74 -9.78 -15.11
C PHE A 131 -8.81 -9.42 -14.07
N GLY A 132 -9.57 -8.33 -14.29
CA GLY A 132 -10.60 -7.86 -13.36
C GLY A 132 -10.02 -7.23 -12.08
N LEU A 133 -8.81 -6.65 -12.16
CA LEU A 133 -8.09 -6.12 -11.01
C LEU A 133 -8.09 -4.59 -10.96
N ARG A 134 -7.93 -4.08 -9.75
CA ARG A 134 -7.71 -2.66 -9.48
C ARG A 134 -6.20 -2.36 -9.33
N LEU A 135 -5.85 -1.10 -9.54
CA LEU A 135 -4.52 -0.56 -9.27
C LEU A 135 -4.62 0.54 -8.22
N GLY A 136 -3.85 0.42 -7.15
CA GLY A 136 -3.74 1.44 -6.11
C GLY A 136 -2.47 2.26 -6.33
N PHE A 137 -2.60 3.53 -6.67
CA PHE A 137 -1.48 4.43 -6.85
C PHE A 137 -1.11 5.08 -5.52
N GLU A 138 0.08 4.78 -5.02
CA GLU A 138 0.63 5.27 -3.77
C GLU A 138 1.65 6.37 -4.03
N PHE A 139 1.47 7.54 -3.43
CA PHE A 139 2.50 8.59 -3.43
C PHE A 139 3.44 8.40 -2.25
N LEU A 140 4.71 8.78 -2.41
CA LEU A 140 5.70 8.72 -1.34
C LEU A 140 6.09 10.12 -0.91
N GLY A 141 6.00 10.45 0.38
CA GLY A 141 6.24 11.79 0.94
C GLY A 141 7.70 12.28 0.90
N PHE A 142 8.57 11.64 0.11
CA PHE A 142 9.98 12.01 -0.03
C PHE A 142 10.19 13.09 -1.09
N SER A 143 11.14 14.00 -0.84
CA SER A 143 11.38 15.17 -1.69
C SER A 143 11.82 14.83 -3.13
N ASP A 144 12.50 13.70 -3.31
CA ASP A 144 12.98 13.18 -4.60
C ASP A 144 11.99 12.23 -5.30
N CYS A 145 10.88 11.87 -4.63
CA CYS A 145 9.81 11.13 -5.29
C CYS A 145 9.08 12.01 -6.31
N SER A 146 8.81 11.48 -7.49
CA SER A 146 8.11 12.21 -8.55
C SER A 146 6.71 12.66 -8.12
N VAL A 147 6.01 11.84 -7.36
CA VAL A 147 4.67 12.13 -6.83
C VAL A 147 4.72 12.03 -5.31
N ASN A 148 4.95 13.17 -4.66
CA ASN A 148 5.21 13.23 -3.22
C ASN A 148 4.11 13.91 -2.39
N LYS A 149 2.94 14.19 -2.99
CA LYS A 149 1.80 14.78 -2.30
C LYS A 149 0.50 14.08 -2.71
N MET A 150 -0.39 13.94 -1.75
CA MET A 150 -1.71 13.37 -1.96
C MET A 150 -2.50 14.10 -3.05
N THR A 151 -2.45 15.43 -3.07
CA THR A 151 -3.18 16.24 -4.06
C THR A 151 -2.71 15.99 -5.49
N LEU A 152 -1.40 15.81 -5.70
CA LEU A 152 -0.83 15.48 -7.00
C LEU A 152 -1.21 14.05 -7.43
N ALA A 153 -1.15 13.09 -6.51
CA ALA A 153 -1.58 11.71 -6.78
C ALA A 153 -3.07 11.67 -7.14
N TRP A 154 -3.90 12.43 -6.42
CA TRP A 154 -5.34 12.54 -6.73
C TRP A 154 -5.60 13.16 -8.10
N GLU A 155 -4.88 14.22 -8.48
CA GLU A 155 -4.98 14.80 -9.82
C GLU A 155 -4.63 13.77 -10.90
N ILE A 156 -3.56 12.99 -10.70
CA ILE A 156 -3.16 11.93 -11.63
C ILE A 156 -4.26 10.88 -11.76
N VAL A 157 -4.78 10.34 -10.64
CA VAL A 157 -5.86 9.34 -10.65
C VAL A 157 -7.11 9.86 -11.36
N ARG A 158 -7.50 11.10 -11.10
CA ARG A 158 -8.63 11.75 -11.80
C ARG A 158 -8.41 11.86 -13.30
N ARG A 159 -7.18 12.18 -13.73
CA ARG A 159 -6.85 12.31 -15.17
C ARG A 159 -6.66 10.97 -15.86
N VAL A 160 -6.27 9.94 -15.14
CA VAL A 160 -6.34 8.56 -15.65
C VAL A 160 -7.77 8.21 -16.02
N ASN A 161 -8.73 8.61 -15.19
CA ASN A 161 -10.18 8.47 -15.42
C ASN A 161 -10.60 7.03 -15.76
N GLU A 162 -10.07 6.06 -15.00
CA GLU A 162 -10.37 4.65 -15.12
C GLU A 162 -10.96 4.11 -13.81
N ASP A 163 -12.03 3.32 -13.88
CA ASP A 163 -12.73 2.84 -12.69
C ASP A 163 -11.88 1.92 -11.83
N ASN A 164 -10.97 1.18 -12.44
CA ASN A 164 -10.07 0.27 -11.76
C ASN A 164 -8.78 0.92 -11.22
N VAL A 165 -8.63 2.25 -11.32
CA VAL A 165 -7.49 2.98 -10.72
C VAL A 165 -7.97 3.81 -9.56
N GLY A 166 -7.27 3.70 -8.44
CA GLY A 166 -7.54 4.45 -7.21
C GLY A 166 -6.26 4.85 -6.49
N LEU A 167 -6.40 5.39 -5.27
CA LEU A 167 -5.32 5.81 -4.41
C LEU A 167 -5.02 4.77 -3.33
N ILE A 168 -3.76 4.70 -2.93
CA ILE A 168 -3.32 4.26 -1.61
C ILE A 168 -2.97 5.52 -0.82
N LEU A 169 -3.48 5.63 0.39
CA LEU A 169 -3.09 6.67 1.32
C LEU A 169 -2.21 6.04 2.39
N ASP A 170 -1.00 6.56 2.60
CA ASP A 170 -0.12 6.16 3.69
C ASP A 170 0.07 7.32 4.65
N THR A 171 -0.08 7.08 5.97
CA THR A 171 -0.02 8.14 6.97
C THR A 171 1.35 8.79 7.08
N CYS A 172 2.45 8.02 6.99
CA CYS A 172 3.80 8.57 6.94
C CYS A 172 3.95 9.49 5.73
N HIS A 173 3.63 9.00 4.54
CA HIS A 173 3.78 9.77 3.31
C HIS A 173 2.82 10.97 3.22
N PHE A 174 1.63 10.84 3.79
CA PHE A 174 0.66 11.94 3.85
C PHE A 174 1.22 13.13 4.63
N PHE A 175 1.73 12.88 5.83
CA PHE A 175 2.20 13.94 6.71
C PHE A 175 3.61 14.41 6.36
N SER A 176 4.55 13.52 6.03
CA SER A 176 5.91 13.89 5.62
C SER A 176 5.95 14.64 4.28
N GLY A 177 5.04 14.32 3.35
CA GLY A 177 4.85 15.04 2.09
C GLY A 177 4.15 16.39 2.23
N GLY A 178 3.74 16.77 3.46
CA GLY A 178 3.09 18.05 3.75
C GLY A 178 1.65 18.15 3.25
N SER A 179 0.96 17.04 3.06
CA SER A 179 -0.50 17.02 2.80
C SER A 179 -1.28 17.45 4.04
N ARG A 180 -2.44 18.05 3.85
CA ARG A 180 -3.29 18.56 4.94
C ARG A 180 -4.59 17.79 5.02
N LEU A 181 -5.12 17.63 6.23
CA LEU A 181 -6.35 16.85 6.48
C LEU A 181 -7.55 17.34 5.66
N GLU A 182 -7.70 18.66 5.49
CA GLU A 182 -8.79 19.26 4.72
C GLU A 182 -8.75 18.88 3.24
N GLU A 183 -7.59 18.48 2.74
CA GLU A 183 -7.45 18.06 1.34
C GLU A 183 -8.09 16.70 1.07
N LEU A 184 -8.33 15.88 2.11
CA LEU A 184 -9.07 14.61 2.01
C LEU A 184 -10.51 14.82 1.51
N GLU A 185 -11.13 15.96 1.81
CA GLU A 185 -12.50 16.28 1.35
C GLU A 185 -12.62 16.33 -0.18
N LYS A 186 -11.51 16.49 -0.89
CA LYS A 186 -11.48 16.54 -2.36
C LYS A 186 -11.48 15.15 -3.01
N ILE A 187 -11.24 14.08 -2.21
CA ILE A 187 -11.10 12.72 -2.72
C ILE A 187 -12.47 12.04 -2.76
N ASP A 188 -12.75 11.34 -3.85
CA ASP A 188 -13.85 10.37 -3.87
C ASP A 188 -13.44 9.14 -3.03
N PRO A 189 -14.11 8.87 -1.89
CA PRO A 189 -13.72 7.78 -1.00
C PRO A 189 -13.78 6.40 -1.68
N ARG A 190 -14.58 6.23 -2.74
CA ARG A 190 -14.66 4.99 -3.53
C ARG A 190 -13.38 4.71 -4.32
N LYS A 191 -12.56 5.75 -4.52
CA LYS A 191 -11.25 5.66 -5.20
C LYS A 191 -10.10 5.38 -4.22
N ILE A 192 -10.31 5.39 -2.91
CA ILE A 192 -9.33 4.93 -1.93
C ILE A 192 -9.40 3.40 -1.86
N ILE A 193 -8.31 2.71 -2.18
CA ILE A 193 -8.23 1.24 -2.21
C ILE A 193 -7.90 0.69 -0.83
N VAL A 194 -6.87 1.23 -0.21
CA VAL A 194 -6.46 0.91 1.16
C VAL A 194 -5.77 2.13 1.78
N VAL A 195 -5.80 2.21 3.09
CA VAL A 195 -5.03 3.18 3.86
C VAL A 195 -3.94 2.44 4.64
N HIS A 196 -2.67 2.71 4.33
CA HIS A 196 -1.53 2.27 5.11
C HIS A 196 -1.40 3.13 6.36
N VAL A 197 -1.34 2.47 7.50
CA VAL A 197 -1.31 3.13 8.81
C VAL A 197 -0.03 2.79 9.54
N ASN A 198 0.67 3.81 9.91
CA ASN A 198 1.87 3.84 10.72
C ASN A 198 1.87 5.14 11.52
N ASP A 199 2.87 5.33 12.35
CA ASP A 199 3.10 6.58 13.06
C ASP A 199 4.57 6.97 12.94
N LEU A 200 4.93 8.19 13.30
CA LEU A 200 6.29 8.71 13.21
C LEU A 200 6.69 9.34 14.55
N PRO A 201 7.92 9.10 15.02
CA PRO A 201 8.47 9.87 16.11
C PRO A 201 8.74 11.33 15.65
N LYS A 202 8.99 12.21 16.61
CA LYS A 202 9.35 13.61 16.30
C LYS A 202 10.77 13.66 15.71
N LEU A 203 10.88 13.83 14.39
CA LEU A 203 12.13 13.92 13.65
C LEU A 203 12.10 15.10 12.68
N GLU A 204 13.27 15.70 12.38
CA GLU A 204 13.38 16.75 11.35
C GLU A 204 13.37 16.18 9.93
N ASN A 205 14.01 15.02 9.74
CA ASN A 205 14.01 14.29 8.48
C ASN A 205 13.51 12.88 8.73
N VAL A 206 12.53 12.45 7.96
CA VAL A 206 11.86 11.16 8.11
C VAL A 206 12.27 10.22 6.99
N ALA A 207 12.65 9.00 7.37
CA ALA A 207 12.84 7.88 6.47
C ALA A 207 11.78 6.79 6.74
N ASP A 208 11.58 5.87 5.80
CA ASP A 208 10.66 4.74 6.02
C ASP A 208 11.01 3.88 7.24
N SER A 209 12.31 3.78 7.56
CA SER A 209 12.82 3.05 8.71
C SER A 209 12.44 3.66 10.08
N ASP A 210 11.96 4.89 10.09
CA ASP A 210 11.56 5.59 11.31
C ASP A 210 10.11 5.32 11.71
N ARG A 211 9.33 4.65 10.85
CA ARG A 211 7.94 4.30 11.14
C ARG A 211 7.82 3.47 12.41
N VAL A 212 6.87 3.86 13.26
CA VAL A 212 6.51 3.14 14.49
C VAL A 212 5.06 2.67 14.43
N MET A 213 4.66 1.81 15.37
CA MET A 213 3.28 1.32 15.44
C MET A 213 2.29 2.48 15.59
N PRO A 214 1.08 2.35 15.01
CA PRO A 214 0.03 3.35 15.15
C PRO A 214 -0.20 3.75 16.62
N GLY A 215 -0.15 5.04 16.91
CA GLY A 215 -0.31 5.60 18.26
C GLY A 215 0.97 5.64 19.12
N ASP A 216 2.11 5.19 18.61
CA ASP A 216 3.41 5.29 19.31
C ASP A 216 4.23 6.52 18.90
N GLY A 217 3.72 7.33 17.96
CA GLY A 217 4.35 8.54 17.45
C GLY A 217 3.56 9.81 17.74
N ILE A 218 3.72 10.78 16.84
CA ILE A 218 3.14 12.12 16.98
C ILE A 218 2.11 12.47 15.91
N LEU A 219 1.85 11.58 14.94
CA LEU A 219 0.90 11.87 13.88
C LEU A 219 -0.52 12.02 14.42
N PRO A 220 -1.32 12.98 13.93
CA PRO A 220 -2.68 13.18 14.38
C PRO A 220 -3.63 12.13 13.80
N LEU A 221 -3.38 10.83 14.06
CA LEU A 221 -4.09 9.70 13.48
C LEU A 221 -5.59 9.73 13.77
N ARG A 222 -5.99 10.18 14.98
CA ARG A 222 -7.44 10.32 15.33
C ARG A 222 -8.16 11.32 14.43
N ASP A 223 -7.51 12.44 14.14
CA ASP A 223 -8.06 13.45 13.24
C ASP A 223 -8.09 12.96 11.81
N PHE A 224 -7.05 12.25 11.39
CA PHE A 224 -6.99 11.59 10.08
C PHE A 224 -8.15 10.58 9.89
N PHE A 225 -8.37 9.68 10.84
CA PHE A 225 -9.49 8.74 10.79
C PHE A 225 -10.85 9.41 10.85
N ARG A 226 -10.99 10.49 11.64
CA ARG A 226 -12.22 11.28 11.67
C ARG A 226 -12.52 11.89 10.30
N MET A 227 -11.52 12.43 9.61
CA MET A 227 -11.68 12.95 8.25
C MET A 227 -12.03 11.86 7.25
N LEU A 228 -11.39 10.70 7.28
CA LEU A 228 -11.75 9.55 6.45
C LEU A 228 -13.23 9.15 6.65
N LYS A 229 -13.68 9.10 7.89
CA LYS A 229 -15.08 8.81 8.22
C LYS A 229 -16.03 9.89 7.69
N ASN A 230 -15.66 11.17 7.82
CA ASN A 230 -16.47 12.30 7.35
C ASN A 230 -16.67 12.29 5.84
N ILE A 231 -15.66 11.88 5.06
CA ILE A 231 -15.80 11.73 3.61
C ILE A 231 -16.49 10.43 3.19
N GLY A 232 -16.83 9.56 4.15
CA GLY A 232 -17.56 8.31 3.92
C GLY A 232 -16.65 7.12 3.55
N TYR A 233 -15.36 7.15 3.88
CA TYR A 233 -14.50 5.99 3.70
C TYR A 233 -14.74 4.95 4.80
N ASP A 234 -15.08 3.72 4.40
CA ASP A 234 -15.29 2.56 5.25
C ASP A 234 -14.47 1.32 4.84
N GLY A 235 -13.51 1.54 3.95
CA GLY A 235 -12.64 0.52 3.38
C GLY A 235 -11.58 -0.04 4.33
N PRO A 236 -10.62 -0.80 3.76
CA PRO A 236 -9.54 -1.42 4.53
C PRO A 236 -8.50 -0.41 5.02
N ILE A 237 -8.00 -0.65 6.22
CA ILE A 237 -6.84 0.03 6.81
C ILE A 237 -5.81 -1.03 7.21
N SER A 238 -4.55 -0.81 6.89
CA SER A 238 -3.49 -1.81 6.97
C SER A 238 -2.25 -1.28 7.68
N VAL A 239 -1.71 -2.01 8.66
CA VAL A 239 -0.46 -1.60 9.30
C VAL A 239 0.71 -1.92 8.38
N GLU A 240 1.48 -0.89 8.03
CA GLU A 240 2.68 -1.00 7.21
C GLU A 240 3.88 -0.31 7.86
N LEU A 241 4.91 -1.08 8.17
CA LEU A 241 6.13 -0.59 8.82
C LEU A 241 7.39 -1.11 8.11
N PHE A 242 8.37 -0.20 7.94
CA PHE A 242 9.70 -0.52 7.42
C PHE A 242 10.77 -0.31 8.49
N ASN A 243 10.63 -0.98 9.65
CA ASN A 243 11.50 -0.75 10.80
C ASN A 243 12.10 -2.05 11.33
N GLU A 244 13.43 -2.12 11.36
CA GLU A 244 14.19 -3.31 11.80
C GLU A 244 13.89 -3.75 13.23
N ASN A 245 13.49 -2.84 14.11
CA ASN A 245 13.12 -3.19 15.49
C ASN A 245 11.92 -4.13 15.54
N TYR A 246 11.02 -4.04 14.56
CA TYR A 246 9.88 -4.96 14.43
C TYR A 246 10.25 -6.19 13.61
N TRP A 247 11.09 -6.06 12.58
CA TRP A 247 11.54 -7.18 11.76
C TRP A 247 12.36 -8.23 12.51
N ASN A 248 13.02 -7.83 13.63
CA ASN A 248 13.83 -8.70 14.48
C ASN A 248 13.03 -9.35 15.63
N LYS A 249 11.74 -9.03 15.77
CA LYS A 249 10.86 -9.67 16.76
C LYS A 249 10.19 -10.91 16.18
N PRO A 250 9.68 -11.82 17.03
CA PRO A 250 8.81 -12.91 16.60
C PRO A 250 7.60 -12.37 15.82
N VAL A 251 7.28 -12.95 14.69
CA VAL A 251 6.22 -12.45 13.76
C VAL A 251 4.87 -12.35 14.46
N CYS A 252 4.49 -13.38 15.22
CA CYS A 252 3.21 -13.38 15.95
C CYS A 252 3.15 -12.32 17.07
N GLU A 253 4.28 -11.92 17.66
CA GLU A 253 4.34 -10.78 18.58
C GLU A 253 4.10 -9.48 17.86
N THR A 254 4.81 -9.26 16.74
CA THR A 254 4.68 -8.05 15.92
C THR A 254 3.27 -7.89 15.37
N THR A 255 2.67 -8.95 14.81
CA THR A 255 1.31 -8.90 14.28
C THR A 255 0.26 -8.64 15.36
N LYS A 256 0.43 -9.22 16.56
CA LYS A 256 -0.46 -8.96 17.69
C LYS A 256 -0.40 -7.50 18.13
N ILE A 257 0.81 -6.94 18.30
CA ILE A 257 0.99 -5.53 18.65
C ILE A 257 0.37 -4.64 17.56
N ALA A 258 0.62 -4.93 16.29
CA ALA A 258 0.06 -4.19 15.18
C ALA A 258 -1.47 -4.16 15.20
N PHE A 259 -2.12 -5.31 15.45
CA PHE A 259 -3.56 -5.40 15.55
C PHE A 259 -4.12 -4.57 16.71
N GLU A 260 -3.55 -4.72 17.91
CA GLU A 260 -4.00 -4.01 19.11
C GLU A 260 -3.86 -2.49 18.94
N LYS A 261 -2.72 -2.03 18.40
CA LYS A 261 -2.43 -0.61 18.16
C LYS A 261 -3.36 -0.02 17.09
N LEU A 262 -3.52 -0.69 15.95
CA LEU A 262 -4.42 -0.22 14.91
C LEU A 262 -5.85 -0.13 15.41
N LYS A 263 -6.33 -1.17 16.11
CA LYS A 263 -7.68 -1.20 16.69
C LYS A 263 -7.92 -0.06 17.67
N ALA A 264 -6.93 0.27 18.51
CA ALA A 264 -7.03 1.39 19.46
C ALA A 264 -7.06 2.77 18.80
N CYS A 265 -6.49 2.92 17.58
CA CYS A 265 -6.50 4.19 16.85
C CYS A 265 -7.84 4.50 16.16
N VAL A 266 -8.64 3.47 15.84
CA VAL A 266 -9.89 3.64 15.05
C VAL A 266 -11.17 3.64 15.88
N HIS A 267 -11.07 3.33 17.16
CA HIS A 267 -12.15 3.36 18.14
C HIS A 267 -11.96 4.50 19.13
#